data_f6a6a40c19eaf0fe46f7d4c465a749f4
#
_entry.id   f6a6a40c19eaf0fe46f7d4c465a749f4
#
_cell.length_a   1.000
_cell.length_b   1.000
_cell.length_c   1.000
_cell.angle_alpha   90.00
_cell.angle_beta   90.00
_cell.angle_gamma   90.00
#
_symmetry.space_group_name_H-M   'P 1'
#
loop_
_entity.id
_entity.type
_entity.pdbx_description
1 polymer ?
#
loop_
_entity_poly.entity_id
_entity_poly.type
_entity_poly.pdbx_seq_one_letter_code
_entity_poly.pdbx_strand_id
1 'polypeptide(L)'
;MKALITGASSGIGRDMARILSSMRFETILIARREDRLKELQKELGTKSEIICADVSNVNECKRIYERVKEQDIDVVINNAGFGIFGEFTSIDLDKELNMIDVNIKAVDILTKLFLRDFKEKNKGYILNVASSAAFLPGPLLSSYYASKAYVLRLTEAIYEELRREKSNVYVGVLCPGPVDTEFNDVASVKFSLKGLKSSYVAKYAIDKMFKRKLVIVPGKVMKLAKFFSKITPTKLLLKIAYNQQKKKC
;
A
#
# COMPACT_ATOMS: atom_id res chain seq x y z
N MET A 1 -4.79 -16.25 -14.43
CA MET A 1 -3.90 -15.37 -13.65
C MET A 1 -4.49 -15.17 -12.27
N LYS A 2 -3.64 -15.07 -11.24
CA LYS A 2 -4.06 -15.00 -9.84
C LYS A 2 -3.41 -13.82 -9.12
N ALA A 3 -4.20 -13.08 -8.34
CA ALA A 3 -3.75 -11.90 -7.60
C ALA A 3 -4.02 -12.02 -6.10
N LEU A 4 -3.04 -11.73 -5.29
CA LEU A 4 -3.12 -11.66 -3.84
C LEU A 4 -3.15 -10.20 -3.40
N ILE A 5 -4.14 -9.83 -2.56
CA ILE A 5 -4.34 -8.45 -2.11
C ILE A 5 -4.49 -8.41 -0.59
N THR A 6 -3.57 -7.72 0.10
CA THR A 6 -3.72 -7.44 1.53
C THR A 6 -4.55 -6.17 1.76
N GLY A 7 -5.28 -6.11 2.88
CA GLY A 7 -6.19 -4.99 3.17
C GLY A 7 -7.38 -4.93 2.20
N ALA A 8 -7.85 -6.08 1.71
CA ALA A 8 -8.91 -6.17 0.70
C ALA A 8 -10.32 -5.86 1.23
N SER A 9 -10.52 -5.71 2.54
CA SER A 9 -11.85 -5.51 3.12
C SER A 9 -12.43 -4.11 2.93
N SER A 10 -11.66 -3.12 2.48
CA SER A 10 -12.15 -1.74 2.26
C SER A 10 -11.27 -0.93 1.32
N GLY A 11 -11.74 0.24 0.94
CA GLY A 11 -10.98 1.28 0.25
C GLY A 11 -10.29 0.81 -1.03
N ILE A 12 -9.03 1.22 -1.19
CA ILE A 12 -8.24 0.97 -2.41
C ILE A 12 -8.07 -0.53 -2.67
N GLY A 13 -7.79 -1.33 -1.62
CA GLY A 13 -7.58 -2.78 -1.76
C GLY A 13 -8.82 -3.50 -2.27
N ARG A 14 -10.01 -3.16 -1.74
CA ARG A 14 -11.29 -3.68 -2.20
C ARG A 14 -11.55 -3.33 -3.68
N ASP A 15 -11.30 -2.09 -4.05
CA ASP A 15 -11.54 -1.66 -5.44
C ASP A 15 -10.50 -2.25 -6.40
N MET A 16 -9.25 -2.49 -5.96
CA MET A 16 -8.26 -3.23 -6.75
C MET A 16 -8.69 -4.68 -6.99
N ALA A 17 -9.25 -5.36 -5.98
CA ALA A 17 -9.79 -6.71 -6.13
C ALA A 17 -10.94 -6.75 -7.16
N ARG A 18 -11.87 -5.80 -7.11
CA ARG A 18 -12.96 -5.67 -8.11
C ARG A 18 -12.42 -5.49 -9.54
N ILE A 19 -11.42 -4.62 -9.70
CA ILE A 19 -10.81 -4.35 -11.01
C ILE A 19 -10.10 -5.60 -11.54
N LEU A 20 -9.28 -6.26 -10.72
CA LEU A 20 -8.56 -7.46 -11.13
C LEU A 20 -9.53 -8.60 -11.46
N SER A 21 -10.61 -8.78 -10.69
CA SER A 21 -11.67 -9.74 -11.02
C SER A 21 -12.34 -9.40 -12.36
N SER A 22 -12.63 -8.12 -12.65
CA SER A 22 -13.17 -7.70 -13.95
C SER A 22 -12.21 -7.96 -15.11
N MET A 23 -10.91 -8.03 -14.83
CA MET A 23 -9.84 -8.42 -15.78
C MET A 23 -9.61 -9.94 -15.83
N ARG A 24 -10.51 -10.74 -15.23
CA ARG A 24 -10.46 -12.21 -15.19
C ARG A 24 -9.34 -12.80 -14.32
N PHE A 25 -8.81 -12.06 -13.36
CA PHE A 25 -7.95 -12.63 -12.34
C PHE A 25 -8.77 -13.36 -11.27
N GLU A 26 -8.34 -14.55 -10.89
CA GLU A 26 -8.71 -15.12 -9.59
C GLU A 26 -8.08 -14.30 -8.48
N THR A 27 -8.74 -14.15 -7.34
CA THR A 27 -8.25 -13.29 -6.27
C THR A 27 -8.09 -14.02 -4.95
N ILE A 28 -7.03 -13.68 -4.21
CA ILE A 28 -6.84 -14.07 -2.81
C ILE A 28 -6.95 -12.80 -1.99
N LEU A 29 -7.99 -12.74 -1.18
CA LEU A 29 -8.40 -11.58 -0.42
C LEU A 29 -7.96 -11.73 1.04
N ILE A 30 -7.08 -10.84 1.52
CA ILE A 30 -6.51 -10.93 2.86
C ILE A 30 -6.91 -9.70 3.68
N ALA A 31 -7.54 -9.91 4.82
CA ALA A 31 -7.83 -8.88 5.83
C ALA A 31 -8.27 -9.54 7.14
N ARG A 32 -8.47 -8.73 8.19
CA ARG A 32 -8.96 -9.18 9.50
C ARG A 32 -10.47 -9.35 9.55
N ARG A 33 -11.23 -8.59 8.75
CA ARG A 33 -12.71 -8.55 8.76
C ARG A 33 -13.26 -9.56 7.77
N GLU A 34 -13.53 -10.75 8.24
CA GLU A 34 -13.98 -11.89 7.42
C GLU A 34 -15.34 -11.64 6.77
N ASP A 35 -16.27 -11.02 7.49
CA ASP A 35 -17.60 -10.62 7.00
C ASP A 35 -17.51 -9.80 5.72
N ARG A 36 -16.67 -8.76 5.74
CA ARG A 36 -16.46 -7.89 4.57
C ARG A 36 -15.72 -8.56 3.43
N LEU A 37 -14.84 -9.52 3.72
CA LEU A 37 -14.21 -10.33 2.69
C LEU A 37 -15.25 -11.25 2.02
N LYS A 38 -16.17 -11.84 2.79
CA LYS A 38 -17.27 -12.67 2.27
C LYS A 38 -18.24 -11.85 1.41
N GLU A 39 -18.56 -10.62 1.82
CA GLU A 39 -19.34 -9.69 1.00
C GLU A 39 -18.66 -9.40 -0.33
N LEU A 40 -17.38 -8.99 -0.29
CA LEU A 40 -16.60 -8.73 -1.50
C LEU A 40 -16.53 -9.97 -2.40
N GLN A 41 -16.28 -11.15 -1.83
CA GLN A 41 -16.22 -12.42 -2.58
C GLN A 41 -17.49 -12.68 -3.38
N LYS A 42 -18.67 -12.38 -2.82
CA LYS A 42 -19.97 -12.53 -3.51
C LYS A 42 -20.14 -11.55 -4.68
N GLU A 43 -19.50 -10.39 -4.60
CA GLU A 43 -19.53 -9.39 -5.66
C GLU A 43 -18.63 -9.71 -6.85
N LEU A 44 -17.58 -10.52 -6.63
CA LEU A 44 -16.56 -10.78 -7.64
C LEU A 44 -17.04 -11.83 -8.65
N GLY A 45 -16.84 -11.55 -9.93
CA GLY A 45 -17.22 -12.44 -11.05
C GLY A 45 -16.23 -13.57 -11.33
N THR A 46 -15.16 -13.71 -10.53
CA THR A 46 -14.14 -14.75 -10.66
C THR A 46 -13.97 -15.50 -9.36
N LYS A 47 -13.32 -16.68 -9.42
CA LYS A 47 -12.98 -17.44 -8.23
C LYS A 47 -12.16 -16.60 -7.26
N SER A 48 -12.56 -16.62 -5.99
CA SER A 48 -11.93 -15.84 -4.94
C SER A 48 -11.73 -16.68 -3.69
N GLU A 49 -10.52 -16.64 -3.13
CA GLU A 49 -10.17 -17.24 -1.84
C GLU A 49 -10.10 -16.16 -0.78
N ILE A 50 -10.58 -16.46 0.43
CA ILE A 50 -10.48 -15.58 1.59
C ILE A 50 -9.45 -16.14 2.56
N ILE A 51 -8.57 -15.29 3.04
CA ILE A 51 -7.67 -15.57 4.16
C ILE A 51 -7.88 -14.51 5.24
N CYS A 52 -8.59 -14.88 6.30
CA CYS A 52 -8.72 -14.03 7.48
C CYS A 52 -7.39 -14.07 8.26
N ALA A 53 -6.67 -12.94 8.27
CA ALA A 53 -5.36 -12.85 8.90
C ALA A 53 -5.03 -11.41 9.32
N ASP A 54 -4.26 -11.28 10.41
CA ASP A 54 -3.65 -10.02 10.82
C ASP A 54 -2.19 -9.98 10.36
N VAL A 55 -1.91 -9.17 9.35
CA VAL A 55 -0.57 -9.04 8.78
C VAL A 55 0.42 -8.30 9.70
N SER A 56 -0.02 -7.73 10.84
CA SER A 56 0.91 -7.25 11.86
C SER A 56 1.73 -8.38 12.48
N ASN A 57 1.19 -9.60 12.46
CA ASN A 57 1.86 -10.78 12.99
C ASN A 57 2.76 -11.43 11.91
N VAL A 58 4.06 -11.50 12.21
CA VAL A 58 5.07 -12.10 11.33
C VAL A 58 4.75 -13.55 10.96
N ASN A 59 4.24 -14.34 11.92
CA ASN A 59 3.89 -15.74 11.66
C ASN A 59 2.67 -15.85 10.73
N GLU A 60 1.70 -14.92 10.83
CA GLU A 60 0.58 -14.87 9.90
C GLU A 60 1.05 -14.52 8.48
N CYS A 61 1.99 -13.58 8.31
CA CYS A 61 2.57 -13.29 7.00
C CYS A 61 3.24 -14.53 6.38
N LYS A 62 4.01 -15.29 7.18
CA LYS A 62 4.61 -16.54 6.74
C LYS A 62 3.55 -17.60 6.42
N ARG A 63 2.53 -17.75 7.25
CA ARG A 63 1.40 -18.67 7.03
C ARG A 63 0.63 -18.35 5.76
N ILE A 64 0.39 -17.07 5.47
CA ILE A 64 -0.21 -16.63 4.20
C ILE A 64 0.62 -17.12 3.04
N TYR A 65 1.93 -16.86 3.04
CA TYR A 65 2.82 -17.28 1.96
C TYR A 65 2.82 -18.82 1.80
N GLU A 66 3.03 -19.58 2.86
CA GLU A 66 3.03 -21.07 2.82
C GLU A 66 1.73 -21.64 2.26
N ARG A 67 0.59 -21.03 2.60
CA ARG A 67 -0.73 -21.47 2.11
C ARG A 67 -0.92 -21.28 0.61
N VAL A 68 -0.23 -20.31 0.00
CA VAL A 68 -0.49 -19.92 -1.39
C VAL A 68 0.69 -20.09 -2.34
N LYS A 69 1.89 -20.40 -1.86
CA LYS A 69 3.12 -20.48 -2.68
C LYS A 69 3.02 -21.41 -3.88
N GLU A 70 2.23 -22.50 -3.76
CA GLU A 70 2.00 -23.47 -4.83
C GLU A 70 0.86 -23.07 -5.79
N GLN A 71 0.24 -21.91 -5.58
CA GLN A 71 -0.96 -21.53 -6.34
C GLN A 71 -0.66 -20.71 -7.61
N ASP A 72 0.57 -20.59 -8.05
CA ASP A 72 1.02 -19.81 -9.22
C ASP A 72 0.49 -18.37 -9.23
N ILE A 73 0.87 -17.62 -8.18
CA ILE A 73 0.51 -16.21 -8.05
C ILE A 73 1.21 -15.39 -9.14
N ASP A 74 0.48 -14.49 -9.82
CA ASP A 74 1.02 -13.58 -10.83
C ASP A 74 1.18 -12.14 -10.29
N VAL A 75 0.32 -11.74 -9.34
CA VAL A 75 0.28 -10.36 -8.80
C VAL A 75 0.17 -10.39 -7.28
N VAL A 76 1.02 -9.64 -6.60
CA VAL A 76 0.93 -9.37 -5.15
C VAL A 76 0.75 -7.88 -4.92
N ILE A 77 -0.30 -7.51 -4.16
CA ILE A 77 -0.58 -6.13 -3.77
C ILE A 77 -0.50 -6.01 -2.26
N ASN A 78 0.58 -5.43 -1.76
CA ASN A 78 0.76 -5.09 -0.36
C ASN A 78 0.07 -3.75 -0.08
N ASN A 79 -1.24 -3.81 0.20
CA ASN A 79 -2.07 -2.62 0.39
C ASN A 79 -2.46 -2.38 1.84
N ALA A 80 -2.44 -3.39 2.72
CA ALA A 80 -2.75 -3.21 4.13
C ALA A 80 -1.90 -2.11 4.77
N GLY A 81 -2.55 -1.23 5.53
CA GLY A 81 -1.86 -0.14 6.21
C GLY A 81 -2.83 0.86 6.82
N PHE A 82 -2.38 1.55 7.84
CA PHE A 82 -3.13 2.60 8.52
C PHE A 82 -2.19 3.68 9.06
N GLY A 83 -2.75 4.78 9.55
CA GLY A 83 -2.02 5.86 10.19
C GLY A 83 -2.58 6.19 11.55
N ILE A 84 -1.81 6.87 12.39
CA ILE A 84 -2.21 7.37 13.70
C ILE A 84 -1.82 8.84 13.75
N PHE A 85 -2.79 9.68 14.06
CA PHE A 85 -2.59 11.13 14.19
C PHE A 85 -2.40 11.50 15.67
N GLY A 86 -1.45 12.36 15.96
CA GLY A 86 -1.17 12.89 17.28
C GLY A 86 0.26 13.39 17.41
N GLU A 87 0.54 14.07 18.52
CA GLU A 87 1.91 14.38 18.90
C GLU A 87 2.66 13.09 19.22
N PHE A 88 3.92 13.01 18.80
CA PHE A 88 4.71 11.78 18.89
C PHE A 88 4.75 11.19 20.31
N THR A 89 4.86 12.04 21.32
CA THR A 89 4.92 11.61 22.74
C THR A 89 3.56 11.27 23.33
N SER A 90 2.45 11.60 22.64
CA SER A 90 1.08 11.37 23.12
C SER A 90 0.41 10.17 22.46
N ILE A 91 1.02 9.60 21.41
CA ILE A 91 0.52 8.41 20.74
C ILE A 91 0.81 7.20 21.63
N ASP A 92 -0.19 6.33 21.79
CA ASP A 92 -0.04 5.04 22.46
C ASP A 92 1.01 4.18 21.75
N LEU A 93 2.01 3.72 22.51
CA LEU A 93 3.16 2.99 21.95
C LEU A 93 2.76 1.68 21.28
N ASP A 94 1.83 0.91 21.85
CA ASP A 94 1.45 -0.39 21.28
C ASP A 94 0.69 -0.21 19.96
N LYS A 95 -0.14 0.82 19.85
CA LYS A 95 -0.80 1.18 18.58
C LYS A 95 0.21 1.61 17.53
N GLU A 96 1.23 2.38 17.93
CA GLU A 96 2.29 2.83 17.01
C GLU A 96 3.13 1.66 16.52
N LEU A 97 3.54 0.75 17.40
CA LEU A 97 4.27 -0.47 17.05
C LEU A 97 3.44 -1.36 16.12
N ASN A 98 2.16 -1.55 16.40
CA ASN A 98 1.25 -2.29 15.51
C ASN A 98 1.16 -1.65 14.11
N MET A 99 1.12 -0.31 14.03
CA MET A 99 1.17 0.39 12.73
C MET A 99 2.50 0.12 11.99
N ILE A 100 3.61 0.11 12.68
CA ILE A 100 4.93 -0.20 12.11
C ILE A 100 4.94 -1.65 11.60
N ASP A 101 4.41 -2.58 12.36
CA ASP A 101 4.33 -3.99 11.98
C ASP A 101 3.52 -4.17 10.69
N VAL A 102 2.35 -3.54 10.57
CA VAL A 102 1.52 -3.59 9.36
C VAL A 102 2.17 -2.86 8.19
N ASN A 103 2.63 -1.62 8.40
CA ASN A 103 3.08 -0.75 7.32
C ASN A 103 4.47 -1.10 6.79
N ILE A 104 5.33 -1.70 7.62
CA ILE A 104 6.73 -1.99 7.30
C ILE A 104 6.98 -3.50 7.28
N LYS A 105 6.88 -4.19 8.42
CA LYS A 105 7.27 -5.60 8.53
C LYS A 105 6.47 -6.49 7.59
N ALA A 106 5.14 -6.34 7.54
CA ALA A 106 4.30 -7.11 6.63
C ALA A 106 4.70 -6.90 5.17
N VAL A 107 4.91 -5.64 4.77
CA VAL A 107 5.31 -5.30 3.39
C VAL A 107 6.68 -5.91 3.06
N ASP A 108 7.66 -5.79 3.96
CA ASP A 108 9.00 -6.35 3.76
C ASP A 108 8.95 -7.88 3.61
N ILE A 109 8.26 -8.56 4.54
CA ILE A 109 8.16 -10.02 4.54
C ILE A 109 7.49 -10.54 3.27
N LEU A 110 6.30 -10.05 2.97
CA LEU A 110 5.53 -10.52 1.81
C LEU A 110 6.24 -10.17 0.50
N THR A 111 6.80 -8.95 0.39
CA THR A 111 7.61 -8.58 -0.79
C THR A 111 8.78 -9.55 -0.96
N LYS A 112 9.54 -9.83 0.10
CA LYS A 112 10.73 -10.70 0.04
C LYS A 112 10.37 -12.14 -0.35
N LEU A 113 9.33 -12.71 0.25
CA LEU A 113 8.94 -14.09 0.01
C LEU A 113 8.46 -14.28 -1.43
N PHE A 114 7.49 -13.48 -1.88
CA PHE A 114 6.98 -13.58 -3.26
C PHE A 114 7.99 -13.14 -4.33
N LEU A 115 8.88 -12.20 -4.01
CA LEU A 115 9.92 -11.80 -4.94
C LEU A 115 10.90 -12.94 -5.25
N ARG A 116 11.21 -13.81 -4.30
CA ARG A 116 12.03 -15.01 -4.53
C ARG A 116 11.40 -15.92 -5.59
N ASP A 117 10.13 -16.27 -5.40
CA ASP A 117 9.41 -17.12 -6.35
C ASP A 117 9.29 -16.47 -7.73
N PHE A 118 9.02 -15.17 -7.77
CA PHE A 118 8.91 -14.41 -9.00
C PHE A 118 10.24 -14.30 -9.74
N LYS A 119 11.36 -14.20 -9.02
CA LYS A 119 12.71 -14.24 -9.62
C LYS A 119 13.02 -15.62 -10.22
N GLU A 120 12.69 -16.71 -9.54
CA GLU A 120 12.87 -18.08 -10.05
C GLU A 120 12.07 -18.30 -11.33
N LYS A 121 10.81 -17.83 -11.38
CA LYS A 121 9.95 -17.90 -12.55
C LYS A 121 10.25 -16.83 -13.60
N ASN A 122 11.09 -15.85 -13.29
CA ASN A 122 11.36 -14.64 -14.07
C ASN A 122 10.09 -13.93 -14.57
N LYS A 123 9.02 -13.97 -13.79
CA LYS A 123 7.73 -13.31 -14.06
C LYS A 123 7.01 -12.97 -12.76
N GLY A 124 6.18 -11.93 -12.79
CA GLY A 124 5.32 -11.54 -11.67
C GLY A 124 5.30 -10.04 -11.44
N TYR A 125 4.31 -9.61 -10.66
CA TYR A 125 4.08 -8.19 -10.35
C TYR A 125 3.91 -8.02 -8.85
N ILE A 126 4.70 -7.13 -8.25
CA ILE A 126 4.52 -6.68 -6.86
C ILE A 126 4.20 -5.19 -6.87
N LEU A 127 3.07 -4.82 -6.26
CA LEU A 127 2.68 -3.44 -6.04
C LEU A 127 2.62 -3.16 -4.54
N ASN A 128 3.54 -2.34 -4.04
CA ASN A 128 3.52 -1.88 -2.66
C ASN A 128 2.74 -0.57 -2.55
N VAL A 129 1.86 -0.45 -1.56
CA VAL A 129 1.07 0.76 -1.35
C VAL A 129 1.69 1.61 -0.25
N ALA A 130 2.36 2.69 -0.67
CA ALA A 130 2.87 3.74 0.20
C ALA A 130 1.83 4.87 0.37
N SER A 131 2.23 6.09 0.21
CA SER A 131 1.41 7.33 0.27
C SER A 131 2.23 8.49 -0.29
N SER A 132 1.59 9.60 -0.64
CA SER A 132 2.28 10.88 -0.83
C SER A 132 3.03 11.36 0.42
N ALA A 133 2.65 10.85 1.60
CA ALA A 133 3.38 11.01 2.86
C ALA A 133 4.85 10.54 2.77
N ALA A 134 5.17 9.63 1.85
CA ALA A 134 6.54 9.13 1.64
C ALA A 134 7.51 10.19 1.09
N PHE A 135 7.03 11.33 0.60
CA PHE A 135 7.85 12.34 -0.06
C PHE A 135 8.38 13.43 0.87
N LEU A 136 7.88 13.51 2.10
CA LEU A 136 8.23 14.58 3.05
C LEU A 136 8.06 14.11 4.50
N PRO A 137 8.70 14.75 5.47
CA PRO A 137 8.44 14.50 6.87
C PRO A 137 7.05 15.04 7.26
N GLY A 138 6.35 14.31 8.15
CA GLY A 138 4.99 14.65 8.56
C GLY A 138 4.83 14.82 10.07
N PRO A 139 5.07 16.00 10.66
CA PRO A 139 4.73 16.25 12.06
C PRO A 139 3.28 15.87 12.37
N LEU A 140 2.96 15.42 13.57
CA LEU A 140 1.66 14.88 14.01
C LEU A 140 1.22 13.56 13.33
N LEU A 141 2.04 13.03 12.43
CA LEU A 141 1.88 11.72 11.76
C LEU A 141 3.28 11.11 11.54
N SER A 142 4.22 11.34 12.44
CA SER A 142 5.65 11.12 12.26
C SER A 142 5.97 9.70 11.81
N SER A 143 5.56 8.71 12.57
CA SER A 143 5.83 7.29 12.29
C SER A 143 5.10 6.78 11.05
N TYR A 144 3.88 7.30 10.77
CA TYR A 144 3.19 6.99 9.53
C TYR A 144 3.97 7.47 8.30
N TYR A 145 4.40 8.72 8.28
CA TYR A 145 5.19 9.28 7.17
C TYR A 145 6.51 8.52 6.99
N ALA A 146 7.21 8.24 8.10
CA ALA A 146 8.43 7.44 8.09
C ALA A 146 8.18 6.02 7.54
N SER A 147 7.09 5.35 7.96
CA SER A 147 6.74 4.02 7.46
C SER A 147 6.48 4.02 5.95
N LYS A 148 5.81 5.05 5.42
CA LYS A 148 5.54 5.16 3.99
C LYS A 148 6.77 5.55 3.17
N ALA A 149 7.70 6.30 3.77
CA ALA A 149 9.01 6.55 3.18
C ALA A 149 9.86 5.27 3.10
N TYR A 150 9.82 4.42 4.13
CA TYR A 150 10.44 3.09 4.09
C TYR A 150 9.96 2.27 2.88
N VAL A 151 8.65 2.13 2.71
CA VAL A 151 8.05 1.35 1.60
C VAL A 151 8.47 1.89 0.24
N LEU A 152 8.49 3.22 0.09
CA LEU A 152 8.94 3.86 -1.15
C LEU A 152 10.40 3.52 -1.44
N ARG A 153 11.32 3.70 -0.48
CA ARG A 153 12.75 3.49 -0.67
C ARG A 153 13.10 2.02 -0.87
N LEU A 154 12.49 1.13 -0.10
CA LEU A 154 12.62 -0.31 -0.29
C LEU A 154 12.26 -0.71 -1.72
N THR A 155 11.11 -0.23 -2.21
CA THR A 155 10.63 -0.57 -3.56
C THR A 155 11.54 0.00 -4.65
N GLU A 156 12.03 1.24 -4.50
CA GLU A 156 12.97 1.86 -5.44
C GLU A 156 14.30 1.10 -5.51
N ALA A 157 14.82 0.62 -4.36
CA ALA A 157 16.05 -0.17 -4.30
C ALA A 157 15.88 -1.53 -5.00
N ILE A 158 14.83 -2.28 -4.66
CA ILE A 158 14.53 -3.58 -5.28
C ILE A 158 14.34 -3.43 -6.81
N TYR A 159 13.68 -2.38 -7.26
CA TYR A 159 13.51 -2.12 -8.70
C TYR A 159 14.87 -1.99 -9.40
N GLU A 160 15.84 -1.29 -8.81
CA GLU A 160 17.16 -1.12 -9.44
C GLU A 160 17.95 -2.44 -9.45
N GLU A 161 17.84 -3.26 -8.40
CA GLU A 161 18.43 -4.61 -8.38
C GLU A 161 17.90 -5.47 -9.52
N LEU A 162 16.56 -5.55 -9.67
CA LEU A 162 15.91 -6.29 -10.75
C LEU A 162 16.29 -5.76 -12.15
N ARG A 163 16.39 -4.43 -12.29
CA ARG A 163 16.79 -3.80 -13.55
C ARG A 163 18.21 -4.21 -13.95
N ARG A 164 19.15 -4.24 -13.01
CA ARG A 164 20.54 -4.67 -13.26
C ARG A 164 20.62 -6.15 -13.63
N GLU A 165 19.80 -6.97 -13.01
CA GLU A 165 19.69 -8.41 -13.33
C GLU A 165 18.93 -8.67 -14.66
N LYS A 166 18.41 -7.65 -15.32
CA LYS A 166 17.53 -7.76 -16.52
C LYS A 166 16.32 -8.67 -16.28
N SER A 167 15.79 -8.67 -15.04
CA SER A 167 14.65 -9.49 -14.65
C SER A 167 13.35 -8.99 -15.30
N ASN A 168 12.50 -9.94 -15.68
CA ASN A 168 11.13 -9.65 -16.13
C ASN A 168 10.15 -9.45 -14.98
N VAL A 169 10.56 -9.57 -13.71
CA VAL A 169 9.73 -9.26 -12.57
C VAL A 169 9.51 -7.75 -12.46
N TYR A 170 8.29 -7.36 -12.11
CA TYR A 170 7.97 -5.96 -11.83
C TYR A 170 7.78 -5.75 -10.34
N VAL A 171 8.43 -4.71 -9.82
CA VAL A 171 8.14 -4.16 -8.48
C VAL A 171 7.90 -2.66 -8.62
N GLY A 172 6.79 -2.17 -8.05
CA GLY A 172 6.45 -0.75 -8.10
C GLY A 172 5.73 -0.30 -6.84
N VAL A 173 5.62 1.01 -6.68
CA VAL A 173 5.01 1.63 -5.49
C VAL A 173 3.92 2.62 -5.86
N LEU A 174 2.76 2.46 -5.23
CA LEU A 174 1.66 3.42 -5.30
C LEU A 174 1.78 4.44 -4.18
N CYS A 175 1.83 5.73 -4.53
CA CYS A 175 1.89 6.85 -3.61
C CYS A 175 0.66 7.75 -3.78
N PRO A 176 -0.52 7.38 -3.27
CA PRO A 176 -1.72 8.20 -3.38
C PRO A 176 -1.65 9.39 -2.44
N GLY A 177 -2.30 10.50 -2.82
CA GLY A 177 -2.66 11.56 -1.91
C GLY A 177 -3.85 11.17 -1.02
N PRO A 178 -4.59 12.14 -0.44
CA PRO A 178 -5.83 11.86 0.26
C PRO A 178 -6.80 11.07 -0.61
N VAL A 179 -7.34 9.99 -0.06
CA VAL A 179 -8.35 9.14 -0.71
C VAL A 179 -9.55 9.03 0.21
N ASP A 180 -10.72 9.10 -0.37
CA ASP A 180 -11.98 8.97 0.37
C ASP A 180 -12.22 7.50 0.73
N THR A 181 -11.82 7.13 1.93
CA THR A 181 -11.86 5.76 2.48
C THR A 181 -11.97 5.78 3.99
N GLU A 182 -12.26 4.65 4.61
CA GLU A 182 -12.24 4.44 6.07
C GLU A 182 -10.88 4.77 6.73
N PHE A 183 -9.81 4.96 5.96
CA PHE A 183 -8.51 5.37 6.48
C PHE A 183 -8.60 6.67 7.28
N ASN A 184 -9.45 7.61 6.86
CA ASN A 184 -9.62 8.90 7.50
C ASN A 184 -10.19 8.74 8.92
N ASP A 185 -11.15 7.82 9.08
CA ASP A 185 -11.78 7.53 10.37
C ASP A 185 -10.80 6.79 11.29
N VAL A 186 -10.07 5.80 10.77
CA VAL A 186 -9.07 5.03 11.52
C VAL A 186 -7.91 5.91 11.99
N ALA A 187 -7.46 6.82 11.15
CA ALA A 187 -6.38 7.75 11.47
C ALA A 187 -6.85 8.97 12.28
N SER A 188 -8.17 9.10 12.51
CA SER A 188 -8.79 10.26 13.17
C SER A 188 -8.38 11.60 12.53
N VAL A 189 -8.36 11.65 11.18
CA VAL A 189 -7.96 12.84 10.43
C VAL A 189 -9.07 13.34 9.50
N LYS A 190 -9.24 14.65 9.42
CA LYS A 190 -10.03 15.32 8.39
C LYS A 190 -9.10 16.00 7.40
N PHE A 191 -9.05 15.53 6.16
CA PHE A 191 -8.22 16.16 5.14
C PHE A 191 -8.87 17.47 4.64
N SER A 192 -8.11 18.55 4.61
CA SER A 192 -8.54 19.82 4.00
C SER A 192 -8.66 19.74 2.46
N LEU A 193 -7.95 18.82 1.84
CA LEU A 193 -8.07 18.55 0.40
C LEU A 193 -9.12 17.46 0.18
N LYS A 194 -10.02 17.68 -0.78
CA LYS A 194 -10.99 16.66 -1.21
C LYS A 194 -10.23 15.40 -1.67
N GLY A 195 -10.56 14.27 -1.05
CA GLY A 195 -9.99 12.99 -1.40
C GLY A 195 -10.34 12.55 -2.82
N LEU A 196 -9.46 11.79 -3.44
CA LEU A 196 -9.78 11.09 -4.68
C LEU A 196 -10.67 9.89 -4.36
N LYS A 197 -11.57 9.53 -5.27
CA LYS A 197 -12.34 8.29 -5.13
C LYS A 197 -11.40 7.08 -5.15
N SER A 198 -11.60 6.13 -4.23
CA SER A 198 -10.76 4.92 -4.13
C SER A 198 -10.77 4.10 -5.43
N SER A 199 -11.92 4.03 -6.10
CA SER A 199 -12.06 3.35 -7.40
C SER A 199 -11.21 3.98 -8.51
N TYR A 200 -11.10 5.31 -8.55
CA TYR A 200 -10.21 6.01 -9.48
C TYR A 200 -8.74 5.69 -9.18
N VAL A 201 -8.35 5.74 -7.91
CA VAL A 201 -6.98 5.46 -7.48
C VAL A 201 -6.59 4.01 -7.79
N ALA A 202 -7.48 3.06 -7.50
CA ALA A 202 -7.30 1.65 -7.79
C ALA A 202 -7.12 1.40 -9.30
N LYS A 203 -8.02 1.93 -10.13
CA LYS A 203 -7.94 1.80 -11.60
C LYS A 203 -6.64 2.40 -12.16
N TYR A 204 -6.31 3.60 -11.70
CA TYR A 204 -5.07 4.26 -12.11
C TYR A 204 -3.82 3.45 -11.71
N ALA A 205 -3.82 2.89 -10.50
CA ALA A 205 -2.71 2.09 -9.99
C ALA A 205 -2.51 0.80 -10.80
N ILE A 206 -3.58 0.04 -11.05
CA ILE A 206 -3.54 -1.20 -11.83
C ILE A 206 -3.08 -0.91 -13.28
N ASP A 207 -3.63 0.12 -13.95
CA ASP A 207 -3.18 0.52 -15.28
C ASP A 207 -1.67 0.84 -15.32
N LYS A 208 -1.17 1.61 -14.33
CA LYS A 208 0.25 1.98 -14.27
C LYS A 208 1.16 0.83 -13.85
N MET A 209 0.69 -0.09 -13.01
CA MET A 209 1.37 -1.33 -12.65
C MET A 209 1.64 -2.18 -13.90
N PHE A 210 0.62 -2.45 -14.72
CA PHE A 210 0.81 -3.22 -15.96
C PHE A 210 1.61 -2.47 -17.03
N LYS A 211 1.69 -1.13 -16.95
CA LYS A 211 2.64 -0.31 -17.73
C LYS A 211 4.02 -0.20 -17.08
N ARG A 212 4.29 -0.99 -16.07
CA ARG A 212 5.59 -1.13 -15.37
C ARG A 212 6.15 0.20 -14.83
N LYS A 213 5.29 1.12 -14.36
CA LYS A 213 5.72 2.39 -13.75
C LYS A 213 6.22 2.14 -12.32
N LEU A 214 7.46 2.53 -12.03
CA LEU A 214 8.08 2.37 -10.72
C LEU A 214 7.30 3.13 -9.62
N VAL A 215 7.12 4.44 -9.76
CA VAL A 215 6.41 5.26 -8.78
C VAL A 215 5.11 5.77 -9.39
N ILE A 216 3.99 5.31 -8.84
CA ILE A 216 2.64 5.63 -9.30
C ILE A 216 2.04 6.70 -8.39
N VAL A 217 1.79 7.90 -8.91
CA VAL A 217 1.21 9.03 -8.16
C VAL A 217 -0.09 9.46 -8.84
N PRO A 218 -1.26 9.10 -8.30
CA PRO A 218 -2.54 9.56 -8.80
C PRO A 218 -2.75 11.05 -8.56
N GLY A 219 -3.34 11.75 -9.54
CA GLY A 219 -3.67 13.16 -9.45
C GLY A 219 -2.52 14.13 -9.76
N LYS A 220 -2.86 15.23 -10.44
CA LYS A 220 -1.86 16.25 -10.86
C LYS A 220 -1.26 16.99 -9.66
N VAL A 221 -2.08 17.31 -8.66
CA VAL A 221 -1.66 18.04 -7.45
C VAL A 221 -0.57 17.30 -6.69
N MET A 222 -0.72 15.97 -6.50
CA MET A 222 0.28 15.17 -5.79
C MET A 222 1.58 15.01 -6.57
N LYS A 223 1.54 14.99 -7.91
CA LYS A 223 2.75 15.00 -8.75
C LYS A 223 3.54 16.30 -8.57
N LEU A 224 2.83 17.41 -8.53
CA LEU A 224 3.43 18.72 -8.31
C LEU A 224 4.02 18.83 -6.89
N ALA A 225 3.27 18.38 -5.87
CA ALA A 225 3.74 18.35 -4.48
C ALA A 225 5.01 17.48 -4.34
N LYS A 226 5.07 16.32 -5.00
CA LYS A 226 6.27 15.48 -5.05
C LYS A 226 7.47 16.22 -5.66
N PHE A 227 7.26 16.99 -6.72
CA PHE A 227 8.34 17.76 -7.35
C PHE A 227 8.86 18.83 -6.40
N PHE A 228 7.96 19.65 -5.82
CA PHE A 228 8.36 20.72 -4.91
C PHE A 228 8.98 20.19 -3.61
N SER A 229 8.56 19.04 -3.08
CA SER A 229 9.18 18.46 -1.88
C SER A 229 10.67 18.16 -2.05
N LYS A 230 11.16 17.98 -3.28
CA LYS A 230 12.58 17.69 -3.56
C LYS A 230 13.46 18.94 -3.56
N ILE A 231 12.90 20.10 -3.86
CA ILE A 231 13.66 21.35 -4.03
C ILE A 231 13.43 22.35 -2.86
N THR A 232 12.42 22.11 -2.03
CA THR A 232 12.13 22.95 -0.89
C THR A 232 13.11 22.67 0.26
N PRO A 233 13.77 23.68 0.86
CA PRO A 233 14.62 23.48 2.03
C PRO A 233 13.86 22.80 3.18
N THR A 234 14.50 21.86 3.86
CA THR A 234 13.87 20.98 4.85
C THR A 234 13.14 21.75 5.96
N LYS A 235 13.75 22.81 6.51
CA LYS A 235 13.12 23.62 7.58
C LYS A 235 11.81 24.29 7.11
N LEU A 236 11.77 24.79 5.88
CA LEU A 236 10.56 25.37 5.29
C LEU A 236 9.51 24.32 5.03
N LEU A 237 9.91 23.15 4.49
CA LEU A 237 9.04 22.02 4.24
C LEU A 237 8.37 21.51 5.53
N LEU A 238 9.13 21.42 6.64
CA LEU A 238 8.63 21.05 7.96
C LEU A 238 7.57 22.02 8.47
N LYS A 239 7.82 23.34 8.34
CA LYS A 239 6.86 24.38 8.75
C LYS A 239 5.56 24.28 7.95
N ILE A 240 5.65 24.11 6.63
CA ILE A 240 4.49 23.93 5.75
C ILE A 240 3.73 22.66 6.13
N ALA A 241 4.45 21.54 6.30
CA ALA A 241 3.86 20.26 6.67
C ALA A 241 3.12 20.34 8.01
N TYR A 242 3.75 20.92 9.05
CA TYR A 242 3.11 21.11 10.36
C TYR A 242 1.81 21.90 10.26
N ASN A 243 1.84 23.05 9.57
CA ASN A 243 0.66 23.91 9.41
C ASN A 243 -0.48 23.20 8.65
N GLN A 244 -0.15 22.35 7.69
CA GLN A 244 -1.14 21.53 6.98
C GLN A 244 -1.71 20.41 7.86
N GLN A 245 -0.89 19.77 8.68
CA GLN A 245 -1.35 18.72 9.59
C GLN A 245 -2.23 19.29 10.71
N LYS A 246 -1.85 20.43 11.30
CA LYS A 246 -2.64 21.09 12.35
C LYS A 246 -4.07 21.43 11.91
N LYS A 247 -4.32 21.61 10.62
CA LYS A 247 -5.67 21.84 10.07
C LYS A 247 -6.54 20.58 10.00
N LYS A 248 -6.00 19.41 10.36
CA LYS A 248 -6.72 18.14 10.36
C LYS A 248 -7.30 17.75 11.73
N CYS A 249 -7.01 18.58 12.75
CA CYS A 249 -7.59 18.47 14.09
C CYS A 249 -9.06 18.89 14.09
#